data_2acc5b4c27afc11ed46e4013a9deb61b
#
_entry.id   2acc5b4c27afc11ed46e4013a9deb61b
#
_cell.length_a   1.000
_cell.length_b   1.000
_cell.length_c   1.000
_cell.angle_alpha   90.00
_cell.angle_beta   90.00
_cell.angle_gamma   90.00
#
_symmetry.space_group_name_H-M   'P 1'
#
loop_
_entity.id
_entity.type
_entity.pdbx_description
1 polymer ?
#
loop_
_entity_poly.entity_id
_entity_poly.type
_entity_poly.pdbx_seq_one_letter_code
_entity_poly.pdbx_strand_id
1 'polypeptide(L)'
;MKNIFLSILFCITFNGYSNNDNPYPKYKNPEFLEDCDACGCSASGGSMGFNSMLSERFAGIRYMYQSYKSRDGVFNNSPWIDENFNTIQLWGRIPVTEKIEVMALVPYHFLGREKATASQSLNGIGDMTIIAFYNVFQTKNDSAVFQHKVFVGAGLKLPTGKYDNTNNGSVNPSFQLGTGSWDYNLATEYIIRKNKFGLNTTLGYIFKTENDKNYQFGNQFNYGSTLFYNTTINNLMIVPQIGIAGETYQANQDYKEDVPFTKGDILFSKLGVEVGYNKFSFGVNAMLPISQNLTGGRVEANYRLAFSLNYSL
;
A
#
# COMPACT_ATOMS: atom_id res chain seq x y z
N MET A 1 21.80 -25.50 -28.66
CA MET A 1 22.63 -25.02 -27.55
C MET A 1 21.72 -24.45 -26.50
N LYS A 2 21.64 -25.14 -25.38
CA LYS A 2 20.71 -24.87 -24.28
C LYS A 2 21.34 -23.83 -23.36
N ASN A 3 20.67 -22.73 -23.06
CA ASN A 3 21.02 -21.87 -21.96
C ASN A 3 19.94 -21.94 -20.89
N ILE A 4 20.29 -22.58 -19.83
CA ILE A 4 19.54 -22.74 -18.59
C ILE A 4 19.78 -21.47 -17.77
N PHE A 5 18.73 -20.69 -17.50
CA PHE A 5 18.75 -19.66 -16.48
C PHE A 5 18.57 -20.31 -15.11
N LEU A 6 19.64 -20.34 -14.36
CA LEU A 6 19.68 -20.88 -13.01
C LEU A 6 19.28 -19.78 -12.03
N SER A 7 18.13 -19.94 -11.40
CA SER A 7 17.64 -19.09 -10.31
C SER A 7 18.51 -19.34 -9.07
N ILE A 8 19.30 -18.36 -8.67
CA ILE A 8 20.05 -18.43 -7.42
C ILE A 8 19.14 -18.00 -6.28
N LEU A 9 18.57 -18.98 -5.60
CA LEU A 9 17.96 -18.81 -4.29
C LEU A 9 19.07 -18.86 -3.25
N PHE A 10 19.46 -17.71 -2.71
CA PHE A 10 20.51 -17.62 -1.70
C PHE A 10 19.96 -18.02 -0.34
N CYS A 11 20.04 -19.28 0.02
CA CYS A 11 19.81 -19.76 1.39
C CYS A 11 21.10 -19.56 2.19
N ILE A 12 21.15 -18.53 3.02
CA ILE A 12 22.20 -18.39 4.03
C ILE A 12 21.70 -19.06 5.31
N THR A 13 22.16 -20.28 5.54
CA THR A 13 22.02 -20.96 6.84
C THR A 13 23.23 -20.61 7.70
N PHE A 14 23.05 -19.76 8.69
CA PHE A 14 24.01 -19.59 9.78
C PHE A 14 23.53 -20.35 11.01
N ASN A 15 24.14 -21.48 11.31
CA ASN A 15 24.08 -22.11 12.61
C ASN A 15 25.18 -21.50 13.49
N GLY A 16 24.81 -20.66 14.43
CA GLY A 16 25.71 -20.14 15.45
C GLY A 16 25.17 -20.53 16.83
N TYR A 17 25.79 -21.52 17.47
CA TYR A 17 25.62 -21.78 18.87
C TYR A 17 26.40 -20.73 19.66
N SER A 18 25.74 -19.98 20.53
CA SER A 18 26.39 -19.22 21.60
C SER A 18 25.53 -19.26 22.85
N ASN A 19 26.02 -20.00 23.85
CA ASN A 19 25.59 -19.88 25.23
C ASN A 19 26.13 -18.56 25.79
N ASN A 20 25.25 -17.68 26.25
CA ASN A 20 25.60 -16.66 27.24
C ASN A 20 24.39 -16.32 28.08
N ASP A 21 24.49 -16.70 29.35
CA ASP A 21 23.60 -16.29 30.44
C ASP A 21 23.73 -14.77 30.63
N ASN A 22 22.67 -14.03 30.37
CA ASN A 22 22.64 -12.59 30.58
C ASN A 22 21.61 -12.25 31.68
N PRO A 23 22.04 -11.70 32.83
CA PRO A 23 21.18 -11.43 33.97
C PRO A 23 20.50 -10.07 33.87
N TYR A 24 19.71 -9.82 32.83
CA TYR A 24 18.84 -8.65 32.79
C TYR A 24 17.38 -9.07 33.04
N PRO A 25 16.61 -8.29 33.82
CA PRO A 25 15.24 -8.61 34.14
C PRO A 25 14.43 -8.68 32.84
N LYS A 26 13.67 -9.78 32.69
CA LYS A 26 12.70 -9.96 31.64
C LYS A 26 11.64 -8.88 31.73
N TYR A 27 11.85 -7.76 31.07
CA TYR A 27 10.75 -6.90 30.69
C TYR A 27 9.92 -7.72 29.70
N LYS A 28 8.73 -8.12 30.10
CA LYS A 28 7.68 -8.47 29.14
C LYS A 28 7.42 -7.20 28.32
N ASN A 29 8.09 -7.09 27.18
CA ASN A 29 7.67 -6.14 26.18
C ASN A 29 6.22 -6.50 25.85
N PRO A 30 5.28 -5.55 25.90
CA PRO A 30 3.99 -5.76 25.29
C PRO A 30 4.28 -6.19 23.85
N GLU A 31 3.64 -7.25 23.40
CA GLU A 31 3.72 -7.76 22.03
C GLU A 31 3.19 -6.68 21.07
N PHE A 32 4.05 -5.76 20.67
CA PHE A 32 3.81 -4.80 19.62
C PHE A 32 4.43 -5.36 18.35
N LEU A 33 3.59 -5.87 17.49
CA LEU A 33 3.96 -6.57 16.29
C LEU A 33 3.28 -5.89 15.10
N GLU A 34 4.01 -5.46 14.24
CA GLU A 34 4.15 -5.24 12.80
C GLU A 34 2.95 -5.34 11.87
N ASP A 35 2.80 -4.39 10.97
CA ASP A 35 1.75 -4.42 9.95
C ASP A 35 2.09 -3.97 8.56
N CYS A 36 1.28 -4.52 7.70
CA CYS A 36 1.34 -4.48 6.27
C CYS A 36 0.22 -3.74 5.59
N ASP A 37 0.55 -3.06 4.53
CA ASP A 37 -0.41 -2.68 3.50
C ASP A 37 0.12 -3.05 2.11
N ALA A 38 -0.24 -4.24 1.64
CA ALA A 38 0.14 -4.70 0.32
C ALA A 38 -0.95 -4.43 -0.74
N CYS A 39 -1.86 -3.48 -0.51
CA CYS A 39 -3.01 -3.34 -1.39
C CYS A 39 -3.32 -1.91 -1.75
N GLY A 40 -2.99 -1.57 -2.97
CA GLY A 40 -3.50 -0.40 -3.64
C GLY A 40 -4.99 -0.60 -3.96
N CYS A 41 -5.85 0.07 -3.23
CA CYS A 41 -7.28 -0.09 -3.35
C CYS A 41 -7.96 1.22 -3.71
N SER A 42 -7.81 1.59 -4.93
CA SER A 42 -8.71 2.50 -5.61
C SER A 42 -8.60 2.19 -7.09
N ALA A 43 -9.57 2.56 -7.89
CA ALA A 43 -9.42 2.62 -9.34
C ALA A 43 -8.13 3.35 -9.71
N SER A 44 -7.57 4.06 -8.78
CA SER A 44 -6.46 4.98 -8.81
C SER A 44 -5.20 4.51 -8.09
N GLY A 45 -5.06 3.27 -7.68
CA GLY A 45 -3.77 2.72 -7.19
C GLY A 45 -3.06 3.48 -6.07
N GLY A 46 -3.71 4.33 -5.31
CA GLY A 46 -3.04 5.33 -4.49
C GLY A 46 -2.76 5.03 -3.03
N SER A 47 -3.03 3.84 -2.51
CA SER A 47 -2.94 3.58 -1.06
C SER A 47 -1.74 2.76 -0.60
N MET A 48 -0.90 2.32 -1.53
CA MET A 48 0.27 1.51 -1.21
C MET A 48 1.35 2.27 -0.44
N GLY A 49 1.93 1.58 0.52
CA GLY A 49 3.11 2.05 1.24
C GLY A 49 2.83 2.85 2.51
N PHE A 50 1.60 3.06 2.89
CA PHE A 50 1.24 3.70 4.16
C PHE A 50 0.87 2.66 5.21
N ASN A 51 1.85 1.97 5.76
CA ASN A 51 1.66 0.89 6.73
C ASN A 51 1.77 1.38 8.17
N SER A 52 1.10 0.70 9.11
CA SER A 52 1.44 0.78 10.52
C SER A 52 2.65 -0.12 10.82
N MET A 53 3.60 0.37 11.58
CA MET A 53 4.78 -0.40 12.05
C MET A 53 4.67 -0.77 13.53
N LEU A 54 3.57 -0.38 14.19
CA LEU A 54 3.35 -0.59 15.62
C LEU A 54 2.30 -1.66 15.94
N SER A 55 1.35 -1.94 15.04
CA SER A 55 0.21 -2.81 15.36
C SER A 55 -0.03 -3.84 14.27
N GLU A 56 0.16 -5.13 14.55
CA GLU A 56 -0.21 -6.21 13.62
C GLU A 56 -1.72 -6.43 13.52
N ARG A 57 -2.43 -6.21 14.62
CA ARG A 57 -3.85 -6.51 14.78
C ARG A 57 -4.53 -5.27 15.28
N PHE A 58 -5.30 -4.65 14.44
CA PHE A 58 -5.88 -3.35 14.74
C PHE A 58 -7.17 -3.12 13.97
N ALA A 59 -7.92 -2.12 14.43
CA ALA A 59 -8.94 -1.43 13.68
C ALA A 59 -8.65 0.07 13.74
N GLY A 60 -8.80 0.78 12.63
CA GLY A 60 -8.40 2.17 12.56
C GLY A 60 -9.08 2.97 11.47
N ILE A 61 -8.75 4.25 11.46
CA ILE A 61 -9.16 5.21 10.44
C ILE A 61 -7.89 5.82 9.86
N ARG A 62 -7.84 5.91 8.53
CA ARG A 62 -6.77 6.56 7.80
C ARG A 62 -7.34 7.65 6.90
N TYR A 63 -6.71 8.82 6.92
CA TYR A 63 -6.95 9.87 5.96
C TYR A 63 -5.76 9.98 5.02
N MET A 64 -6.03 9.98 3.72
CA MET A 64 -5.01 10.11 2.68
C MET A 64 -5.32 11.34 1.82
N TYR A 65 -4.30 12.14 1.58
CA TYR A 65 -4.31 13.24 0.64
C TYR A 65 -3.31 12.97 -0.48
N GLN A 66 -3.76 13.10 -1.72
CA GLN A 66 -2.94 12.89 -2.90
C GLN A 66 -3.11 14.06 -3.85
N SER A 67 -2.01 14.70 -4.22
CA SER A 67 -2.00 15.79 -5.17
C SER A 67 -1.43 15.31 -6.51
N TYR A 68 -2.17 15.58 -7.58
CA TYR A 68 -1.81 15.25 -8.95
C TYR A 68 -1.98 16.45 -9.87
N LYS A 69 -1.40 16.32 -11.05
CA LYS A 69 -1.68 17.16 -12.22
C LYS A 69 -2.01 16.28 -13.41
N SER A 70 -2.98 16.67 -14.22
CA SER A 70 -3.36 15.96 -15.44
C SER A 70 -3.53 16.90 -16.62
N ARG A 71 -3.42 16.36 -17.84
CA ARG A 71 -3.68 17.08 -19.11
C ARG A 71 -4.74 16.34 -19.91
N ASP A 72 -5.96 16.85 -19.95
CA ASP A 72 -7.08 16.24 -20.67
C ASP A 72 -6.98 16.34 -22.19
N GLY A 73 -6.25 17.32 -22.70
CA GLY A 73 -6.17 17.59 -24.13
C GLY A 73 -5.39 16.53 -24.92
N VAL A 74 -5.71 16.40 -26.20
CA VAL A 74 -5.01 15.53 -27.16
C VAL A 74 -3.61 16.10 -27.50
N PHE A 75 -3.40 17.38 -27.30
CA PHE A 75 -2.17 18.08 -27.63
C PHE A 75 -1.25 18.22 -26.41
N ASN A 76 0.05 18.09 -26.61
CA ASN A 76 1.07 18.26 -25.56
C ASN A 76 1.09 19.68 -24.92
N ASN A 77 0.42 20.65 -25.53
CA ASN A 77 0.33 22.03 -25.06
C ASN A 77 -0.93 22.31 -24.23
N SER A 78 -1.77 21.30 -23.95
CA SER A 78 -2.94 21.49 -23.09
C SER A 78 -2.50 21.92 -21.69
N PRO A 79 -3.24 22.84 -21.03
CA PRO A 79 -2.90 23.29 -19.69
C PRO A 79 -2.98 22.14 -18.68
N TRP A 80 -2.13 22.21 -17.67
CA TRP A 80 -2.23 21.29 -16.53
C TRP A 80 -3.46 21.63 -15.70
N ILE A 81 -4.13 20.58 -15.21
CA ILE A 81 -5.28 20.62 -14.33
C ILE A 81 -4.83 20.08 -12.98
N ASP A 82 -4.96 20.85 -11.92
CA ASP A 82 -4.66 20.40 -10.57
C ASP A 82 -5.76 19.46 -10.06
N GLU A 83 -5.34 18.32 -9.50
CA GLU A 83 -6.23 17.30 -8.97
C GLU A 83 -5.88 16.97 -7.52
N ASN A 84 -6.88 17.01 -6.64
CA ASN A 84 -6.73 16.76 -5.22
C ASN A 84 -7.66 15.62 -4.80
N PHE A 85 -7.07 14.52 -4.35
CA PHE A 85 -7.79 13.33 -3.93
C PHE A 85 -7.67 13.13 -2.43
N ASN A 86 -8.79 13.25 -1.75
CA ASN A 86 -8.90 13.01 -0.33
C ASN A 86 -9.65 11.70 -0.12
N THR A 87 -9.12 10.82 0.72
CA THR A 87 -9.74 9.55 1.03
C THR A 87 -9.77 9.34 2.54
N ILE A 88 -10.94 9.11 3.09
CA ILE A 88 -11.08 8.57 4.45
C ILE A 88 -11.27 7.07 4.29
N GLN A 89 -10.46 6.27 4.97
CA GLN A 89 -10.52 4.83 4.88
C GLN A 89 -10.69 4.21 6.27
N LEU A 90 -11.74 3.44 6.45
CA LEU A 90 -11.80 2.48 7.55
C LEU A 90 -10.94 1.28 7.16
N TRP A 91 -10.03 0.90 8.03
CA TRP A 91 -9.13 -0.20 7.76
C TRP A 91 -8.85 -1.00 9.04
N GLY A 92 -8.52 -2.25 8.86
CA GLY A 92 -8.21 -3.08 10.00
C GLY A 92 -7.65 -4.42 9.57
N ARG A 93 -6.87 -5.02 10.46
CA ARG A 93 -6.31 -6.35 10.32
C ARG A 93 -6.69 -7.16 11.55
N ILE A 94 -7.55 -8.14 11.35
CA ILE A 94 -8.24 -8.87 12.42
C ILE A 94 -7.73 -10.32 12.40
N PRO A 95 -7.24 -10.87 13.53
CA PRO A 95 -6.85 -12.27 13.61
C PRO A 95 -8.10 -13.16 13.56
N VAL A 96 -8.10 -14.10 12.65
CA VAL A 96 -9.14 -15.14 12.54
C VAL A 96 -8.67 -16.43 13.21
N THR A 97 -7.38 -16.74 13.07
CA THR A 97 -6.68 -17.84 13.74
C THR A 97 -5.29 -17.38 14.17
N GLU A 98 -4.51 -18.24 14.81
CA GLU A 98 -3.11 -17.94 15.16
C GLU A 98 -2.23 -17.62 13.92
N LYS A 99 -2.60 -18.16 12.74
CA LYS A 99 -1.83 -18.03 11.50
C LYS A 99 -2.55 -17.26 10.40
N ILE A 100 -3.83 -16.98 10.55
CA ILE A 100 -4.64 -16.32 9.52
C ILE A 100 -5.15 -14.99 10.06
N GLU A 101 -4.91 -13.94 9.33
CA GLU A 101 -5.40 -12.59 9.58
C GLU A 101 -6.15 -12.09 8.36
N VAL A 102 -7.22 -11.34 8.59
CA VAL A 102 -8.01 -10.74 7.51
C VAL A 102 -7.91 -9.23 7.58
N MET A 103 -7.42 -8.63 6.50
CA MET A 103 -7.41 -7.19 6.31
C MET A 103 -8.66 -6.78 5.52
N ALA A 104 -9.31 -5.72 5.99
CA ALA A 104 -10.43 -5.10 5.30
C ALA A 104 -10.16 -3.60 5.13
N LEU A 105 -10.47 -3.07 3.95
CA LEU A 105 -10.29 -1.68 3.56
C LEU A 105 -11.59 -1.15 2.97
N VAL A 106 -12.13 -0.07 3.55
CA VAL A 106 -13.39 0.56 3.13
C VAL A 106 -13.14 2.05 2.90
N PRO A 107 -12.86 2.47 1.66
CA PRO A 107 -12.57 3.86 1.36
C PRO A 107 -13.83 4.68 1.08
N TYR A 108 -13.79 5.95 1.47
CA TYR A 108 -14.71 6.99 1.01
C TYR A 108 -13.87 8.11 0.40
N HIS A 109 -14.14 8.44 -0.86
CA HIS A 109 -13.37 9.39 -1.66
C HIS A 109 -14.04 10.75 -1.75
N PHE A 110 -13.21 11.81 -1.76
CA PHE A 110 -13.54 13.17 -2.14
C PHE A 110 -12.50 13.61 -3.17
N LEU A 111 -12.85 13.53 -4.45
CA LEU A 111 -11.96 13.83 -5.56
C LEU A 111 -12.31 15.19 -6.13
N GLY A 112 -11.32 16.03 -6.36
CA GLY A 112 -11.48 17.37 -6.92
C GLY A 112 -10.53 17.63 -8.09
N ARG A 113 -11.00 18.39 -9.09
CA ARG A 113 -10.22 18.88 -10.23
C ARG A 113 -10.52 20.35 -10.45
N GLU A 114 -9.49 21.14 -10.66
CA GLU A 114 -9.61 22.58 -10.92
C GLU A 114 -9.22 22.89 -12.37
N LYS A 115 -10.23 23.07 -13.22
CA LYS A 115 -10.07 23.53 -14.61
C LYS A 115 -10.13 25.07 -14.65
N ALA A 116 -9.54 25.68 -15.66
CA ALA A 116 -9.50 27.13 -15.82
C ALA A 116 -10.91 27.79 -15.83
N THR A 117 -11.95 27.04 -16.23
CA THR A 117 -13.31 27.57 -16.39
C THR A 117 -14.33 26.99 -15.38
N ALA A 118 -14.00 25.90 -14.70
CA ALA A 118 -14.91 25.24 -13.76
C ALA A 118 -14.15 24.27 -12.85
N SER A 119 -14.59 24.13 -11.62
CA SER A 119 -14.19 23.04 -10.73
C SER A 119 -15.11 21.83 -10.90
N GLN A 120 -14.56 20.64 -10.77
CA GLN A 120 -15.30 19.38 -10.80
C GLN A 120 -15.00 18.59 -9.51
N SER A 121 -16.02 18.08 -8.86
CA SER A 121 -15.89 17.25 -7.67
C SER A 121 -16.68 15.95 -7.82
N LEU A 122 -16.13 14.89 -7.23
CA LEU A 122 -16.75 13.56 -7.18
C LEU A 122 -16.54 13.01 -5.77
N ASN A 123 -17.59 12.50 -5.14
CA ASN A 123 -17.49 11.90 -3.82
C ASN A 123 -18.36 10.65 -3.69
N GLY A 124 -17.93 9.72 -2.85
CA GLY A 124 -18.68 8.49 -2.59
C GLY A 124 -17.79 7.36 -2.04
N ILE A 125 -18.45 6.24 -1.76
CA ILE A 125 -17.76 5.01 -1.37
C ILE A 125 -16.94 4.52 -2.56
N GLY A 126 -15.70 4.11 -2.28
CA GLY A 126 -14.82 3.45 -3.26
C GLY A 126 -14.99 1.93 -3.26
N ASP A 127 -14.14 1.25 -4.01
CA ASP A 127 -14.10 -0.21 -4.03
C ASP A 127 -13.52 -0.74 -2.73
N MET A 128 -14.27 -1.61 -2.05
CA MET A 128 -13.82 -2.28 -0.83
C MET A 128 -12.85 -3.40 -1.17
N THR A 129 -11.88 -3.65 -0.28
CA THR A 129 -10.94 -4.76 -0.45
C THR A 129 -10.86 -5.59 0.82
N ILE A 130 -10.81 -6.91 0.63
CA ILE A 130 -10.64 -7.89 1.69
C ILE A 130 -9.52 -8.84 1.30
N ILE A 131 -8.53 -9.03 2.20
CA ILE A 131 -7.39 -9.91 1.98
C ILE A 131 -7.17 -10.77 3.20
N ALA A 132 -7.03 -12.06 2.97
CA ALA A 132 -6.61 -13.01 3.98
C ALA A 132 -5.09 -13.22 3.88
N PHE A 133 -4.37 -12.99 4.96
CA PHE A 133 -2.95 -13.25 5.10
C PHE A 133 -2.70 -14.51 5.91
N TYR A 134 -1.81 -15.35 5.42
CA TYR A 134 -1.34 -16.53 6.11
C TYR A 134 0.11 -16.35 6.54
N ASN A 135 0.40 -16.50 7.83
CA ASN A 135 1.75 -16.50 8.37
C ASN A 135 2.46 -17.82 7.98
N VAL A 136 3.30 -17.76 6.95
CA VAL A 136 4.04 -18.91 6.42
C VAL A 136 5.21 -19.28 7.32
N PHE A 137 5.90 -18.25 7.83
CA PHE A 137 7.08 -18.42 8.64
C PHE A 137 7.22 -17.32 9.67
N GLN A 138 7.58 -17.70 10.90
CA GLN A 138 7.95 -16.78 11.96
C GLN A 138 9.05 -17.41 12.81
N THR A 139 10.07 -16.64 13.14
CA THR A 139 11.13 -17.08 14.06
C THR A 139 10.52 -17.37 15.43
N LYS A 140 10.70 -18.61 15.91
CA LYS A 140 10.12 -19.08 17.19
C LYS A 140 10.96 -18.71 18.42
N ASN A 141 12.21 -18.33 18.23
CA ASN A 141 13.13 -18.05 19.32
C ASN A 141 13.30 -16.54 19.50
N ASP A 142 12.74 -15.99 20.58
CA ASP A 142 12.83 -14.56 20.91
C ASP A 142 14.25 -14.07 21.16
N SER A 143 15.18 -14.97 21.47
CA SER A 143 16.61 -14.67 21.63
C SER A 143 17.40 -14.75 20.32
N ALA A 144 16.76 -15.02 19.18
CA ALA A 144 17.43 -14.99 17.89
C ALA A 144 17.91 -13.56 17.57
N VAL A 145 19.14 -13.46 17.03
CA VAL A 145 19.74 -12.19 16.65
C VAL A 145 18.90 -11.47 15.59
N PHE A 146 18.30 -12.25 14.68
CA PHE A 146 17.36 -11.76 13.69
C PHE A 146 16.03 -12.47 13.86
N GLN A 147 14.98 -11.69 13.87
CA GLN A 147 13.60 -12.19 13.85
C GLN A 147 13.04 -12.00 12.45
N HIS A 148 12.45 -13.05 11.91
CA HIS A 148 11.88 -13.05 10.56
C HIS A 148 10.40 -13.38 10.64
N LYS A 149 9.61 -12.73 9.81
CA LYS A 149 8.20 -13.02 9.64
C LYS A 149 7.83 -12.92 8.16
N VAL A 150 7.09 -13.89 7.66
CA VAL A 150 6.67 -13.97 6.26
C VAL A 150 5.19 -14.23 6.19
N PHE A 151 4.47 -13.36 5.51
CA PHE A 151 3.08 -13.55 5.17
C PHE A 151 2.89 -13.70 3.65
N VAL A 152 1.90 -14.50 3.29
CA VAL A 152 1.36 -14.58 1.93
C VAL A 152 -0.13 -14.31 2.03
N GLY A 153 -0.64 -13.43 1.20
CA GLY A 153 -2.02 -13.00 1.19
C GLY A 153 -2.69 -13.20 -0.15
N ALA A 154 -3.98 -13.50 -0.11
CA ALA A 154 -4.86 -13.51 -1.26
C ALA A 154 -6.18 -12.82 -0.89
N GLY A 155 -6.76 -12.09 -1.84
CA GLY A 155 -7.96 -11.33 -1.56
C GLY A 155 -8.73 -10.87 -2.78
N LEU A 156 -9.82 -10.18 -2.51
CA LEU A 156 -10.77 -9.67 -3.49
C LEU A 156 -11.00 -8.18 -3.27
N LYS A 157 -11.06 -7.43 -4.36
CA LYS A 157 -11.64 -6.10 -4.41
C LYS A 157 -13.06 -6.21 -4.96
N LEU A 158 -14.01 -5.61 -4.24
CA LEU A 158 -15.44 -5.63 -4.55
C LEU A 158 -15.81 -4.33 -5.28
N PRO A 159 -16.59 -4.38 -6.37
CA PRO A 159 -17.00 -3.20 -7.12
C PRO A 159 -18.11 -2.41 -6.40
N THR A 160 -17.80 -1.87 -5.23
CA THR A 160 -18.75 -1.09 -4.42
C THR A 160 -18.77 0.40 -4.79
N GLY A 161 -17.69 0.88 -5.42
CA GLY A 161 -17.60 2.23 -5.96
C GLY A 161 -18.30 2.36 -7.30
N LYS A 162 -18.84 3.55 -7.55
CA LYS A 162 -19.47 3.84 -8.83
C LYS A 162 -18.42 3.99 -9.93
N TYR A 163 -18.60 3.24 -11.02
CA TYR A 163 -17.80 3.37 -12.24
C TYR A 163 -18.48 4.31 -13.25
N ASP A 164 -17.69 5.14 -13.91
CA ASP A 164 -18.11 5.99 -15.04
C ASP A 164 -17.21 5.73 -16.24
N ASN A 165 -17.80 5.29 -17.37
CA ASN A 165 -17.07 4.90 -18.57
C ASN A 165 -16.35 6.06 -19.27
N THR A 166 -16.75 7.30 -19.02
CA THR A 166 -16.05 8.49 -19.52
C THR A 166 -14.95 8.98 -18.59
N ASN A 167 -14.70 8.23 -17.50
CA ASN A 167 -13.79 8.61 -16.42
C ASN A 167 -14.04 10.05 -15.93
N ASN A 168 -15.32 10.44 -15.87
CA ASN A 168 -15.76 11.79 -15.50
C ASN A 168 -15.05 12.90 -16.31
N GLY A 169 -14.61 12.58 -17.54
CA GLY A 169 -13.90 13.48 -18.43
C GLY A 169 -12.44 13.75 -18.05
N SER A 170 -11.82 12.92 -17.20
CA SER A 170 -10.40 12.98 -16.85
C SER A 170 -9.58 11.94 -17.60
N VAL A 171 -8.36 12.31 -17.98
CA VAL A 171 -7.34 11.35 -18.46
C VAL A 171 -6.68 10.58 -17.32
N ASN A 172 -6.79 11.08 -16.09
CA ASN A 172 -6.28 10.40 -14.92
C ASN A 172 -7.23 9.25 -14.53
N PRO A 173 -6.83 7.97 -14.68
CA PRO A 173 -7.67 6.82 -14.33
C PRO A 173 -8.10 6.82 -12.86
N SER A 174 -7.42 7.62 -12.05
CA SER A 174 -7.67 7.79 -10.62
C SER A 174 -8.86 8.68 -10.30
N PHE A 175 -9.41 9.42 -11.25
CA PHE A 175 -10.59 10.27 -11.03
C PHE A 175 -11.89 9.46 -11.15
N GLN A 176 -11.97 8.38 -10.39
CA GLN A 176 -13.07 7.43 -10.31
C GLN A 176 -13.33 7.00 -8.87
N LEU A 177 -14.57 6.68 -8.53
CA LEU A 177 -14.90 6.08 -7.24
C LEU A 177 -14.65 4.56 -7.23
N GLY A 178 -14.83 3.89 -8.36
CA GLY A 178 -14.63 2.45 -8.46
C GLY A 178 -14.35 2.01 -9.90
N THR A 179 -13.95 0.75 -10.07
CA THR A 179 -13.63 0.15 -11.38
C THR A 179 -14.81 -0.59 -12.00
N GLY A 180 -15.86 -0.87 -11.20
CA GLY A 180 -16.98 -1.69 -11.64
C GLY A 180 -16.64 -3.18 -11.81
N SER A 181 -15.42 -3.61 -11.46
CA SER A 181 -14.94 -4.98 -11.64
C SER A 181 -14.56 -5.64 -10.32
N TRP A 182 -14.65 -6.96 -10.27
CA TRP A 182 -14.08 -7.80 -9.23
C TRP A 182 -12.60 -8.01 -9.54
N ASP A 183 -11.70 -7.62 -8.64
CA ASP A 183 -10.27 -7.82 -8.88
C ASP A 183 -9.69 -8.77 -7.83
N TYR A 184 -8.68 -9.55 -8.24
CA TYR A 184 -8.00 -10.51 -7.38
C TYR A 184 -6.67 -9.94 -6.92
N ASN A 185 -6.40 -10.00 -5.62
CA ASN A 185 -5.17 -9.51 -5.02
C ASN A 185 -4.30 -10.68 -4.57
N LEU A 186 -3.02 -10.64 -4.90
CA LEU A 186 -1.98 -11.46 -4.30
C LEU A 186 -0.98 -10.55 -3.61
N ALA A 187 -0.57 -10.91 -2.41
CA ALA A 187 0.35 -10.11 -1.62
C ALA A 187 1.37 -10.99 -0.89
N THR A 188 2.57 -10.46 -0.71
CA THR A 188 3.57 -11.03 0.19
C THR A 188 4.15 -9.95 1.06
N GLU A 189 4.46 -10.30 2.29
CA GLU A 189 5.13 -9.43 3.23
C GLU A 189 6.27 -10.18 3.90
N TYR A 190 7.41 -9.53 3.92
CA TYR A 190 8.58 -10.02 4.63
C TYR A 190 9.08 -8.95 5.60
N ILE A 191 9.14 -9.32 6.86
CA ILE A 191 9.64 -8.47 7.93
C ILE A 191 10.87 -9.13 8.54
N ILE A 192 11.93 -8.35 8.67
CA ILE A 192 13.13 -8.74 9.40
C ILE A 192 13.43 -7.70 10.47
N ARG A 193 13.73 -8.14 11.67
CA ARG A 193 14.12 -7.30 12.80
C ARG A 193 15.42 -7.71 13.41
N LYS A 194 16.18 -6.72 13.83
CA LYS A 194 17.35 -6.88 14.68
C LYS A 194 17.36 -5.80 15.74
N ASN A 195 17.14 -6.17 16.98
CA ASN A 195 16.99 -5.24 18.10
C ASN A 195 15.89 -4.19 17.84
N LYS A 196 16.26 -2.92 17.75
CA LYS A 196 15.36 -1.80 17.50
C LYS A 196 15.13 -1.49 16.02
N PHE A 197 15.93 -2.07 15.13
CA PHE A 197 15.80 -1.85 13.69
C PHE A 197 14.95 -2.94 13.05
N GLY A 198 14.13 -2.55 12.10
CA GLY A 198 13.37 -3.49 11.27
C GLY A 198 13.30 -3.01 9.83
N LEU A 199 13.14 -3.96 8.92
CA LEU A 199 12.87 -3.75 7.51
C LEU A 199 11.60 -4.51 7.17
N ASN A 200 10.61 -3.81 6.65
CA ASN A 200 9.39 -4.38 6.11
C ASN A 200 9.42 -4.25 4.59
N THR A 201 9.26 -5.35 3.89
CA THR A 201 9.22 -5.39 2.41
C THR A 201 7.93 -6.05 1.97
N THR A 202 7.19 -5.37 1.10
CA THR A 202 5.90 -5.81 0.57
C THR A 202 5.92 -5.91 -0.93
N LEU A 203 5.29 -6.94 -1.47
CA LEU A 203 5.02 -7.10 -2.89
C LEU A 203 3.55 -7.43 -3.07
N GLY A 204 2.90 -6.83 -4.04
CA GLY A 204 1.50 -7.09 -4.35
C GLY A 204 1.26 -7.11 -5.85
N TYR A 205 0.36 -7.96 -6.29
CA TYR A 205 -0.12 -7.99 -7.67
C TYR A 205 -1.63 -8.03 -7.69
N ILE A 206 -2.22 -7.13 -8.47
CA ILE A 206 -3.67 -7.02 -8.63
C ILE A 206 -4.01 -7.43 -10.05
N PHE A 207 -4.71 -8.55 -10.15
CA PHE A 207 -5.33 -9.01 -11.39
C PHE A 207 -6.66 -8.28 -11.55
N LYS A 208 -6.70 -7.34 -12.46
CA LYS A 208 -7.91 -6.60 -12.79
C LYS A 208 -8.77 -7.41 -13.74
N THR A 209 -10.09 -7.36 -13.56
CA THR A 209 -11.03 -8.02 -14.48
C THR A 209 -11.83 -6.99 -15.28
N GLU A 210 -12.46 -7.48 -16.33
CA GLU A 210 -13.37 -6.70 -17.17
C GLU A 210 -14.65 -6.39 -16.37
N ASN A 211 -15.15 -5.17 -16.50
CA ASN A 211 -16.41 -4.75 -15.91
C ASN A 211 -17.59 -4.90 -16.89
N ASP A 212 -18.80 -4.61 -16.44
CA ASP A 212 -20.05 -4.72 -17.24
C ASP A 212 -20.09 -3.80 -18.48
N LYS A 213 -19.11 -2.92 -18.65
CA LYS A 213 -18.98 -2.03 -19.81
C LYS A 213 -17.86 -2.46 -20.77
N ASN A 214 -17.38 -3.71 -20.64
CA ASN A 214 -16.26 -4.27 -21.40
C ASN A 214 -14.95 -3.49 -21.24
N TYR A 215 -14.80 -2.76 -20.12
CA TYR A 215 -13.58 -2.04 -19.78
C TYR A 215 -12.83 -2.78 -18.68
N GLN A 216 -11.53 -2.97 -18.88
CA GLN A 216 -10.62 -3.57 -17.91
C GLN A 216 -9.50 -2.59 -17.59
N PHE A 217 -9.35 -2.25 -16.31
CA PHE A 217 -8.17 -1.52 -15.86
C PHE A 217 -6.92 -2.40 -15.97
N GLY A 218 -5.78 -1.81 -16.26
CA GLY A 218 -4.52 -2.54 -16.37
C GLY A 218 -4.14 -3.23 -15.06
N ASN A 219 -3.61 -4.44 -15.16
CA ASN A 219 -3.07 -5.13 -13.99
C ASN A 219 -1.99 -4.27 -13.32
N GLN A 220 -1.87 -4.39 -12.00
CA GLN A 220 -1.03 -3.54 -11.20
C GLN A 220 -0.06 -4.36 -10.37
N PHE A 221 1.23 -4.03 -10.44
CA PHE A 221 2.26 -4.54 -9.56
C PHE A 221 2.68 -3.44 -8.58
N ASN A 222 2.68 -3.77 -7.30
CA ASN A 222 3.01 -2.86 -6.21
C ASN A 222 4.19 -3.44 -5.42
N TYR A 223 5.11 -2.59 -5.01
CA TYR A 223 6.23 -2.98 -4.18
C TYR A 223 6.62 -1.87 -3.22
N GLY A 224 7.16 -2.24 -2.08
CA GLY A 224 7.65 -1.28 -1.10
C GLY A 224 8.65 -1.90 -0.15
N SER A 225 9.54 -1.06 0.38
CA SER A 225 10.47 -1.46 1.42
C SER A 225 10.66 -0.29 2.38
N THR A 226 10.44 -0.54 3.68
CA THR A 226 10.46 0.46 4.74
C THR A 226 11.41 0.03 5.84
N LEU A 227 12.46 0.80 6.05
CA LEU A 227 13.33 0.70 7.22
C LEU A 227 12.70 1.51 8.36
N PHE A 228 12.62 0.93 9.54
CA PHE A 228 12.07 1.57 10.72
C PHE A 228 12.93 1.33 11.96
N TYR A 229 12.80 2.22 12.93
CA TYR A 229 13.53 2.16 14.18
C TYR A 229 12.57 2.30 15.37
N ASN A 230 12.48 1.28 16.22
CA ASN A 230 11.62 1.28 17.40
C ASN A 230 12.35 1.87 18.60
N THR A 231 11.80 2.90 19.20
CA THR A 231 12.31 3.46 20.45
C THR A 231 11.17 3.86 21.37
N THR A 232 11.42 3.79 22.67
CA THR A 232 10.44 4.17 23.70
C THR A 232 11.00 5.31 24.53
N ILE A 233 10.23 6.39 24.67
CA ILE A 233 10.54 7.57 25.49
C ILE A 233 9.33 7.83 26.38
N ASN A 234 9.49 7.74 27.70
CA ASN A 234 8.42 8.03 28.67
C ASN A 234 7.08 7.35 28.37
N ASN A 235 7.05 6.04 28.12
CA ASN A 235 5.87 5.24 27.75
C ASN A 235 5.27 5.53 26.36
N LEU A 236 5.88 6.39 25.56
CA LEU A 236 5.54 6.58 24.16
C LEU A 236 6.48 5.72 23.31
N MET A 237 5.93 4.86 22.51
CA MET A 237 6.67 4.18 21.45
C MET A 237 6.74 5.08 20.22
N ILE A 238 7.94 5.34 19.72
CA ILE A 238 8.17 6.22 18.58
C ILE A 238 8.89 5.42 17.50
N VAL A 239 8.33 5.40 16.29
CA VAL A 239 8.85 4.62 15.17
C VAL A 239 9.04 5.51 13.94
N PRO A 240 10.20 6.18 13.81
CA PRO A 240 10.57 6.83 12.56
C PRO A 240 10.79 5.79 11.46
N GLN A 241 10.41 6.17 10.24
CA GLN A 241 10.38 5.30 9.07
C GLN A 241 10.95 6.02 7.85
N ILE A 242 11.73 5.29 7.04
CA ILE A 242 12.19 5.74 5.73
C ILE A 242 12.12 4.56 4.75
N GLY A 243 11.78 4.83 3.50
CA GLY A 243 11.67 3.75 2.54
C GLY A 243 11.42 4.22 1.12
N ILE A 244 11.03 3.25 0.31
CA ILE A 244 10.57 3.44 -1.06
C ILE A 244 9.25 2.68 -1.27
N ALA A 245 8.43 3.15 -2.20
CA ALA A 245 7.25 2.45 -2.67
C ALA A 245 7.08 2.70 -4.16
N GLY A 246 6.67 1.69 -4.91
CA GLY A 246 6.47 1.82 -6.34
C GLY A 246 5.24 1.07 -6.83
N GLU A 247 4.70 1.57 -7.94
CA GLU A 247 3.51 1.05 -8.61
C GLU A 247 3.78 0.98 -10.10
N THR A 248 3.42 -0.13 -10.73
CA THR A 248 3.50 -0.31 -12.19
C THR A 248 2.15 -0.77 -12.70
N TYR A 249 1.63 -0.11 -13.72
CA TYR A 249 0.34 -0.37 -14.32
C TYR A 249 0.50 -0.85 -15.76
N GLN A 250 -0.18 -1.92 -16.12
CA GLN A 250 -0.35 -2.32 -17.51
C GLN A 250 -1.33 -1.36 -18.22
N ALA A 251 -1.42 -1.47 -19.56
CA ALA A 251 -2.43 -0.74 -20.31
C ALA A 251 -3.83 -1.18 -19.86
N ASN A 252 -4.76 -0.23 -19.82
CA ASN A 252 -6.17 -0.54 -19.71
C ASN A 252 -6.64 -1.13 -21.03
N GLN A 253 -7.75 -1.88 -21.01
CA GLN A 253 -8.35 -2.45 -22.20
C GLN A 253 -9.82 -2.00 -22.33
N ASP A 254 -10.23 -1.69 -23.53
CA ASP A 254 -11.61 -1.44 -23.90
C ASP A 254 -12.00 -2.45 -24.99
N TYR A 255 -13.03 -3.27 -24.75
CA TYR A 255 -13.38 -4.42 -25.62
C TYR A 255 -12.16 -5.33 -25.94
N LYS A 256 -11.27 -5.56 -24.97
CA LYS A 256 -10.02 -6.36 -25.05
C LYS A 256 -8.93 -5.76 -25.94
N GLU A 257 -9.10 -4.53 -26.41
CA GLU A 257 -8.05 -3.78 -27.11
C GLU A 257 -7.35 -2.82 -26.15
N ASP A 258 -6.03 -2.74 -26.23
CA ASP A 258 -5.24 -1.87 -25.35
C ASP A 258 -5.57 -0.40 -25.62
N VAL A 259 -5.94 0.32 -24.56
CA VAL A 259 -6.16 1.77 -24.62
C VAL A 259 -4.80 2.47 -24.59
N PRO A 260 -4.44 3.23 -25.63
CA PRO A 260 -3.15 3.91 -25.70
C PRO A 260 -2.92 4.86 -24.51
N PHE A 261 -1.68 4.97 -24.09
CA PHE A 261 -1.23 5.89 -23.03
C PHE A 261 -1.89 5.71 -21.66
N THR A 262 -2.39 4.51 -21.32
CA THR A 262 -2.97 4.23 -20.00
C THR A 262 -2.05 3.46 -19.07
N LYS A 263 -0.97 2.85 -19.60
CA LYS A 263 0.07 2.22 -18.77
C LYS A 263 0.95 3.26 -18.10
N GLY A 264 1.62 2.86 -17.04
CA GLY A 264 2.57 3.73 -16.36
C GLY A 264 3.25 3.10 -15.19
N ASP A 265 4.19 3.84 -14.63
CA ASP A 265 4.90 3.48 -13.41
C ASP A 265 5.22 4.72 -12.58
N ILE A 266 5.38 4.52 -11.28
CA ILE A 266 5.81 5.55 -10.35
C ILE A 266 6.61 4.93 -9.22
N LEU A 267 7.70 5.60 -8.83
CA LEU A 267 8.53 5.28 -7.68
C LEU A 267 8.54 6.47 -6.74
N PHE A 268 8.24 6.23 -5.48
CA PHE A 268 8.25 7.20 -4.40
C PHE A 268 9.39 6.95 -3.41
N SER A 269 9.94 8.03 -2.87
CA SER A 269 10.56 8.02 -1.54
C SER A 269 9.48 8.13 -0.48
N LYS A 270 9.69 7.48 0.65
CA LYS A 270 8.76 7.46 1.77
C LYS A 270 9.46 7.93 3.05
N LEU A 271 8.82 8.81 3.79
CA LEU A 271 9.20 9.24 5.13
C LEU A 271 7.98 9.16 6.04
N GLY A 272 8.18 8.73 7.28
CA GLY A 272 7.08 8.68 8.23
C GLY A 272 7.54 8.58 9.67
N VAL A 273 6.58 8.75 10.55
CA VAL A 273 6.71 8.48 11.99
C VAL A 273 5.40 7.93 12.51
N GLU A 274 5.47 6.93 13.35
CA GLU A 274 4.33 6.42 14.08
C GLU A 274 4.62 6.53 15.59
N VAL A 275 3.61 6.96 16.35
CA VAL A 275 3.70 7.14 17.79
C VAL A 275 2.61 6.30 18.44
N GLY A 276 3.00 5.36 19.31
CA GLY A 276 2.11 4.49 20.07
C GLY A 276 2.03 4.88 21.53
N TYR A 277 0.82 4.85 22.08
CA TYR A 277 0.56 5.00 23.50
C TYR A 277 -0.55 4.04 23.94
N ASN A 278 -0.24 3.14 24.86
CA ASN A 278 -1.14 2.06 25.23
C ASN A 278 -1.60 1.26 24.01
N LYS A 279 -2.91 1.20 23.77
CA LYS A 279 -3.52 0.51 22.63
C LYS A 279 -3.73 1.40 21.39
N PHE A 280 -3.34 2.66 21.45
CA PHE A 280 -3.51 3.58 20.32
C PHE A 280 -2.19 3.85 19.62
N SER A 281 -2.21 3.93 18.28
CA SER A 281 -1.11 4.46 17.50
C SER A 281 -1.61 5.55 16.54
N PHE A 282 -0.77 6.58 16.37
CA PHE A 282 -0.97 7.66 15.42
C PHE A 282 0.21 7.71 14.47
N GLY A 283 -0.05 7.63 13.18
CA GLY A 283 0.96 7.63 12.13
C GLY A 283 0.83 8.83 11.19
N VAL A 284 1.97 9.36 10.78
CA VAL A 284 2.07 10.36 9.69
C VAL A 284 3.10 9.86 8.69
N ASN A 285 2.71 9.80 7.43
CA ASN A 285 3.58 9.39 6.33
C ASN A 285 3.47 10.36 5.17
N ALA A 286 4.60 10.59 4.49
CA ALA A 286 4.70 11.37 3.27
C ALA A 286 5.41 10.55 2.19
N MET A 287 4.93 10.66 0.95
CA MET A 287 5.56 10.08 -0.22
C MET A 287 5.79 11.15 -1.28
N LEU A 288 7.02 11.21 -1.79
CA LEU A 288 7.44 12.12 -2.84
C LEU A 288 7.91 11.31 -4.05
N PRO A 289 7.43 11.58 -5.26
CA PRO A 289 7.86 10.87 -6.45
C PRO A 289 9.36 11.09 -6.73
N ILE A 290 10.10 10.00 -6.96
CA ILE A 290 11.50 10.00 -7.41
C ILE A 290 11.53 9.94 -8.94
N SER A 291 10.69 9.07 -9.51
CA SER A 291 10.48 8.94 -10.95
C SER A 291 9.05 8.56 -11.23
N GLN A 292 8.53 8.98 -12.36
CA GLN A 292 7.17 8.66 -12.78
C GLN A 292 7.00 8.79 -14.30
N ASN A 293 6.15 7.92 -14.83
CA ASN A 293 5.66 8.00 -16.21
C ASN A 293 4.22 7.48 -16.23
N LEU A 294 3.31 8.29 -15.72
CA LEU A 294 1.89 7.92 -15.63
C LEU A 294 1.14 8.39 -16.88
N THR A 295 0.31 7.51 -17.44
CA THR A 295 -0.58 7.82 -18.57
C THR A 295 0.18 8.49 -19.73
N GLY A 296 1.37 7.93 -20.07
CA GLY A 296 2.23 8.48 -21.12
C GLY A 296 2.74 9.91 -20.84
N GLY A 297 2.95 10.27 -19.58
CA GLY A 297 3.40 11.60 -19.14
C GLY A 297 2.28 12.66 -19.10
N ARG A 298 1.01 12.24 -19.18
CA ARG A 298 -0.15 13.15 -19.10
C ARG A 298 -0.70 13.29 -17.69
N VAL A 299 -0.21 12.49 -16.75
CA VAL A 299 -0.52 12.55 -15.32
C VAL A 299 0.78 12.62 -14.55
N GLU A 300 0.86 13.50 -13.59
CA GLU A 300 1.98 13.64 -12.66
C GLU A 300 1.45 13.64 -11.22
N ALA A 301 2.05 12.82 -10.36
CA ALA A 301 1.86 12.90 -8.92
C ALA A 301 2.80 13.94 -8.34
N ASN A 302 2.28 14.84 -7.51
CA ASN A 302 3.10 15.82 -6.80
C ASN A 302 3.61 15.27 -5.47
N TYR A 303 2.69 14.77 -4.63
CA TYR A 303 2.99 14.11 -3.35
C TYR A 303 1.75 13.39 -2.80
N ARG A 304 2.01 12.50 -1.85
CA ARG A 304 0.96 11.82 -1.07
C ARG A 304 1.24 11.95 0.41
N LEU A 305 0.20 12.21 1.21
CA LEU A 305 0.26 12.26 2.67
C LEU A 305 -0.76 11.27 3.24
N ALA A 306 -0.41 10.64 4.36
CA ALA A 306 -1.35 9.81 5.10
C ALA A 306 -1.24 10.07 6.60
N PHE A 307 -2.39 10.11 7.24
CA PHE A 307 -2.56 10.22 8.69
C PHE A 307 -3.40 9.02 9.13
N SER A 308 -2.93 8.26 10.10
CA SER A 308 -3.62 7.09 10.60
C SER A 308 -3.80 7.15 12.10
N LEU A 309 -4.95 6.67 12.56
CA LEU A 309 -5.25 6.43 13.97
C LEU A 309 -5.73 4.99 14.09
N ASN A 310 -4.99 4.16 14.85
CA ASN A 310 -5.27 2.76 15.01
C ASN A 310 -5.47 2.40 16.49
N TYR A 311 -6.30 1.41 16.72
CA TYR A 311 -6.52 0.77 18.01
C TYR A 311 -6.08 -0.69 17.92
N SER A 312 -5.09 -1.08 18.72
CA SER A 312 -4.59 -2.47 18.80
C SER A 312 -5.60 -3.37 19.52
N LEU A 313 -5.93 -4.48 18.89
CA LEU A 313 -6.92 -5.46 19.33
C LEU A 313 -6.37 -6.43 20.40
#